data_ca603c5d49c4986e0d61650b3cb345c6
#
_entry.id   ca603c5d49c4986e0d61650b3cb345c6
#
_cell.length_a   1.000
_cell.length_b   1.000
_cell.length_c   1.000
_cell.angle_alpha   90.00
_cell.angle_beta   90.00
_cell.angle_gamma   90.00
#
_symmetry.space_group_name_H-M   'P 1'
#
loop_
_entity.id
_entity.type
_entity.pdbx_description
1 polymer ?
#
loop_
_entity_poly.entity_id
_entity_poly.type
_entity_poly.pdbx_seq_one_letter_code
_entity_poly.pdbx_strand_id
1 'polypeptide(L)'
;MFLWSKTSIVKGLDVHFQKQDSSISKIMVLVPKRVVRVAVERNGLRRKVKEIFRKNVSRTHGGNFLVKFNSVPASFSVELENYFKNV
;
A
#
# COMPACT_ATOMS: atom_id res chain seq x y z
N MET A 1 -6.98 -8.45 -19.81
CA MET A 1 -5.60 -8.25 -19.34
C MET A 1 -5.61 -7.21 -18.22
N PHE A 2 -5.02 -7.55 -17.10
CA PHE A 2 -4.97 -6.64 -15.96
C PHE A 2 -3.68 -5.85 -15.99
N LEU A 3 -3.79 -4.54 -16.08
CA LEU A 3 -2.65 -3.65 -16.06
C LEU A 3 -2.60 -2.93 -14.72
N TRP A 4 -1.51 -3.14 -14.01
CA TRP A 4 -1.25 -2.42 -12.77
C TRP A 4 -0.31 -1.25 -13.07
N SER A 5 -0.71 -0.07 -12.62
CA SER A 5 0.15 1.10 -12.67
C SER A 5 1.06 1.06 -11.44
N LYS A 6 2.36 1.18 -11.66
CA LYS A 6 3.35 1.14 -10.57
C LYS A 6 3.86 2.54 -10.27
N THR A 7 3.86 2.91 -9.01
CA THR A 7 4.45 4.16 -8.54
C THR A 7 5.47 3.85 -7.46
N SER A 8 6.72 4.20 -7.69
CA SER A 8 7.76 4.10 -6.68
C SER A 8 7.68 5.35 -5.81
N ILE A 9 7.26 5.18 -4.56
CA ILE A 9 7.06 6.29 -3.63
C ILE A 9 8.39 6.76 -3.07
N VAL A 10 9.18 5.79 -2.61
CA VAL A 10 10.51 5.99 -2.07
C VAL A 10 11.26 4.68 -2.31
N LYS A 11 12.58 4.72 -2.27
CA LYS A 11 13.38 3.52 -2.48
C LYS A 11 12.95 2.40 -1.54
N GLY A 12 12.56 1.27 -2.12
CA GLY A 12 12.13 0.10 -1.37
C GLY A 12 10.64 0.02 -1.10
N LEU A 13 9.86 1.01 -1.56
CA LEU A 13 8.42 1.04 -1.33
C LEU A 13 7.68 1.41 -2.60
N ASP A 14 6.91 0.47 -3.12
CA ASP A 14 6.14 0.63 -4.34
C ASP A 14 4.65 0.49 -4.06
N VAL A 15 3.84 1.26 -4.79
CA VAL A 15 2.39 1.11 -4.78
C VAL A 15 1.94 0.79 -6.18
N HIS A 16 1.19 -0.29 -6.32
CA HIS A 16 0.58 -0.69 -7.59
C HIS A 16 -0.91 -0.39 -7.52
N PHE A 17 -1.44 0.18 -8.57
CA PHE A 17 -2.85 0.51 -8.66
C PHE A 17 -3.47 -0.16 -9.88
N GLN A 18 -4.66 -0.74 -9.68
CA GLN A 18 -5.44 -1.33 -10.77
C GLN A 18 -6.84 -0.75 -10.71
N LYS A 19 -7.23 -0.05 -11.77
CA LYS A 19 -8.57 0.49 -11.87
C LYS A 19 -9.57 -0.65 -12.11
N GLN A 20 -10.65 -0.66 -11.34
CA GLN A 20 -11.73 -1.62 -11.50
C GLN A 20 -13.07 -0.89 -11.47
N ASP A 21 -14.09 -1.53 -12.08
CA ASP A 21 -15.44 -1.01 -12.06
C ASP A 21 -16.13 -1.18 -10.71
N SER A 22 -15.46 -1.81 -9.77
CA SER A 22 -15.98 -1.95 -8.42
C SER A 22 -16.05 -0.58 -7.73
N SER A 23 -17.15 -0.35 -7.02
CA SER A 23 -17.33 0.87 -6.23
C SER A 23 -16.62 0.83 -4.89
N ILE A 24 -15.92 -0.26 -4.59
CA ILE A 24 -15.23 -0.43 -3.30
C ILE A 24 -13.73 -0.44 -3.52
N SER A 25 -13.03 0.41 -2.77
CA SER A 25 -11.57 0.44 -2.76
C SER A 25 -11.02 -0.73 -1.95
N LYS A 26 -10.01 -1.41 -2.48
CA LYS A 26 -9.37 -2.53 -1.80
C LYS A 26 -7.88 -2.27 -1.68
N ILE A 27 -7.30 -2.76 -0.59
CA ILE A 27 -5.87 -2.64 -0.31
C ILE A 27 -5.28 -3.99 0.03
N MET A 28 -4.15 -4.30 -0.57
CA MET A 28 -3.33 -5.46 -0.23
C MET A 28 -1.95 -4.97 0.12
N VAL A 29 -1.30 -5.64 1.05
CA VAL A 29 0.04 -5.27 1.50
C VAL A 29 0.93 -6.51 1.41
N LEU A 30 2.00 -6.40 0.66
CA LEU A 30 2.97 -7.47 0.50
C LEU A 30 4.25 -7.12 1.26
N VAL A 31 4.52 -7.88 2.31
CA VAL A 31 5.74 -7.74 3.10
C VAL A 31 6.46 -9.07 3.07
N PRO A 32 7.47 -9.23 2.21
CA PRO A 32 8.20 -10.51 2.11
C PRO A 32 8.93 -10.83 3.41
N LYS A 33 9.05 -12.13 3.70
CA LYS A 33 9.75 -12.63 4.88
C LYS A 33 11.21 -12.19 4.92
N ARG A 34 11.83 -12.05 3.74
CA ARG A 34 13.22 -11.58 3.64
C ARG A 34 13.38 -10.12 4.07
N VAL A 35 12.30 -9.35 4.00
CA VAL A 35 12.32 -7.93 4.38
C VAL A 35 12.07 -7.77 5.88
N VAL A 36 11.06 -8.47 6.40
CA VAL A 36 10.73 -8.47 7.82
C VAL A 36 10.52 -9.92 8.25
N ARG A 37 11.45 -10.46 9.02
CA ARG A 37 11.45 -11.88 9.39
C ARG A 37 10.39 -12.26 10.41
N VAL A 38 10.10 -11.36 11.34
CA VAL A 38 9.20 -11.66 12.45
C VAL A 38 7.75 -11.45 12.01
N ALA A 39 6.93 -12.50 12.15
CA ALA A 39 5.54 -12.47 11.69
C ALA A 39 4.72 -11.35 12.36
N VAL A 40 4.95 -11.13 13.65
CA VAL A 40 4.25 -10.08 14.41
C VAL A 40 4.57 -8.71 13.82
N GLU A 41 5.82 -8.48 13.46
CA GLU A 41 6.24 -7.21 12.86
C GLU A 41 5.64 -7.03 11.48
N ARG A 42 5.58 -8.09 10.66
CA ARG A 42 4.92 -8.02 9.35
C ARG A 42 3.44 -7.69 9.49
N ASN A 43 2.77 -8.31 10.44
CA ASN A 43 1.35 -8.05 10.67
C ASN A 43 1.11 -6.63 11.16
N GLY A 44 2.00 -6.12 12.01
CA GLY A 44 1.94 -4.74 12.47
C GLY A 44 2.09 -3.74 11.33
N LEU A 45 3.03 -4.03 10.43
CA LEU A 45 3.29 -3.19 9.27
C LEU A 45 2.07 -3.18 8.32
N ARG A 46 1.49 -4.35 8.04
CA ARG A 46 0.28 -4.46 7.22
C ARG A 46 -0.87 -3.66 7.83
N ARG A 47 -1.05 -3.79 9.13
CA ARG A 47 -2.12 -3.09 9.85
C ARG A 47 -1.95 -1.58 9.74
N LYS A 48 -0.72 -1.11 9.91
CA LYS A 48 -0.43 0.33 9.82
C LYS A 48 -0.70 0.87 8.42
N VAL A 49 -0.31 0.16 7.39
CA VAL A 49 -0.57 0.56 6.01
C VAL A 49 -2.07 0.61 5.73
N LYS A 50 -2.80 -0.40 6.16
CA LYS A 50 -4.25 -0.43 5.97
C LYS A 50 -4.95 0.71 6.70
N GLU A 51 -4.45 1.09 7.86
CA GLU A 51 -4.98 2.21 8.62
C GLU A 51 -4.75 3.53 7.91
N ILE A 52 -3.55 3.75 7.38
CA ILE A 52 -3.24 4.95 6.60
C ILE A 52 -4.15 5.03 5.38
N PHE A 53 -4.32 3.91 4.68
CA PHE A 53 -5.20 3.83 3.52
C PHE A 53 -6.63 4.22 3.89
N ARG A 54 -7.15 3.62 4.95
CA ARG A 54 -8.54 3.85 5.38
C ARG A 54 -8.80 5.30 5.75
N LYS A 55 -7.81 5.99 6.32
CA LYS A 55 -7.95 7.39 6.71
C LYS A 55 -7.93 8.35 5.52
N ASN A 56 -7.25 7.99 4.45
CA ASN A 56 -6.97 8.93 3.37
C ASN A 56 -7.71 8.63 2.07
N VAL A 57 -8.14 7.39 1.85
CA VAL A 57 -8.81 6.99 0.62
C VAL A 57 -10.27 6.68 0.90
N SER A 58 -11.17 7.28 0.11
CA SER A 58 -12.60 7.04 0.23
C SER A 58 -12.92 5.58 -0.11
N ARG A 59 -13.85 4.99 0.63
CA ARG A 59 -14.33 3.64 0.34
C ARG A 59 -14.92 3.52 -1.05
N THR A 60 -15.42 4.61 -1.59
CA THR A 60 -16.07 4.66 -2.90
C THR A 60 -15.13 5.11 -4.01
N HIS A 61 -13.83 5.29 -3.71
CA HIS A 61 -12.85 5.66 -4.72
C HIS A 61 -12.77 4.60 -5.83
N GLY A 62 -12.88 3.33 -5.45
CA GLY A 62 -12.76 2.21 -6.37
C GLY A 62 -11.33 1.84 -6.67
N GLY A 63 -11.16 0.65 -7.25
CA GLY A 63 -9.86 0.15 -7.65
C GLY A 63 -9.15 -0.65 -6.57
N ASN A 64 -8.09 -1.32 -6.99
CA ASN A 64 -7.25 -2.14 -6.11
C ASN A 64 -5.89 -1.49 -5.94
N PHE A 65 -5.42 -1.47 -4.70
CA PHE A 65 -4.08 -0.98 -4.37
C PHE A 65 -3.26 -2.13 -3.81
N LEU A 66 -2.01 -2.22 -4.22
CA LEU A 66 -1.06 -3.19 -3.67
C LEU A 66 0.18 -2.43 -3.23
N VAL A 67 0.44 -2.43 -1.93
CA VAL A 67 1.65 -1.82 -1.37
C VAL A 67 2.68 -2.92 -1.20
N LYS A 68 3.80 -2.78 -1.89
CA LYS A 68 4.88 -3.76 -1.87
C LYS A 68 6.12 -3.19 -1.20
N PHE A 69 6.61 -3.90 -0.18
CA PHE A 69 7.82 -3.53 0.52
C PHE A 69 8.99 -4.36 0.03
N ASN A 70 10.01 -3.69 -0.50
CA ASN A 70 11.29 -4.32 -0.81
C ASN A 70 12.29 -4.06 0.31
N SER A 71 12.06 -3.00 1.06
CA SER A 71 12.73 -2.66 2.32
C SER A 71 11.76 -1.82 3.13
N VAL A 72 12.10 -1.48 4.37
CA VAL A 72 11.22 -0.66 5.21
C VAL A 72 11.90 0.69 5.45
N PRO A 73 11.59 1.70 4.61
CA PRO A 73 12.14 3.05 4.83
C PRO A 73 11.62 3.64 6.13
N ALA A 74 12.44 4.42 6.82
CA ALA A 74 12.02 5.06 8.06
C ALA A 74 10.83 5.98 7.87
N SER A 75 10.71 6.60 6.70
CA SER A 75 9.65 7.55 6.37
C SER A 75 8.45 6.92 5.67
N PHE A 76 8.32 5.57 5.70
CA PHE A 76 7.30 4.92 4.90
C PHE A 76 5.88 5.40 5.20
N SER A 77 5.56 5.66 6.46
CA SER A 77 4.22 6.09 6.84
C SER A 77 3.88 7.47 6.30
N VAL A 78 4.83 8.40 6.38
CA VAL A 78 4.65 9.76 5.84
C VAL A 78 4.51 9.72 4.33
N GLU A 79 5.35 8.95 3.67
CA GLU A 79 5.32 8.83 2.22
C GLU A 79 4.02 8.18 1.71
N LEU A 80 3.55 7.14 2.37
CA LEU A 80 2.28 6.50 2.02
C LEU A 80 1.10 7.44 2.27
N GLU A 81 1.13 8.17 3.37
CA GLU A 81 0.07 9.12 3.67
C GLU A 81 -0.01 10.19 2.60
N ASN A 82 1.12 10.75 2.19
CA ASN A 82 1.16 11.75 1.11
C ASN A 82 0.65 11.18 -0.20
N TYR A 83 1.01 9.95 -0.51
CA TYR A 83 0.53 9.29 -1.73
C TYR A 83 -0.99 9.14 -1.70
N PHE A 84 -1.54 8.59 -0.63
CA PHE A 84 -2.97 8.33 -0.54
C PHE A 84 -3.82 9.61 -0.44
N LYS A 85 -3.27 10.67 0.09
CA LYS A 85 -3.97 11.97 0.11
C LYS A 85 -4.19 12.53 -1.28
N ASN A 86 -3.32 12.18 -2.23
CA ASN A 86 -3.37 12.71 -3.59
C ASN A 86 -3.99 11.74 -4.60
N VAL A 87 -4.60 10.68 -4.11
CA VAL A 87 -5.27 9.69 -4.96
C VAL A 87 -6.63 10.18 -5.44
#